data_7a32422ecd1f2886fe5bf9ec55e7503e
#
_entry.id   7a32422ecd1f2886fe5bf9ec55e7503e
#
_cell.length_a   1.000
_cell.length_b   1.000
_cell.length_c   1.000
_cell.angle_alpha   90.00
_cell.angle_beta   90.00
_cell.angle_gamma   90.00
#
_symmetry.space_group_name_H-M   'P 1'
#
loop_
_entity.id
_entity.type
_entity.pdbx_description
1 polymer ?
#
loop_
_entity_poly.entity_id
_entity_poly.type
_entity_poly.pdbx_seq_one_letter_code
_entity_poly.pdbx_strand_id
1 'polypeptide(L)'
;MNEEHSNYRPDFVPGDWTAQDRRFLEAFSSNPDGLIAVLRNLPPEITGALCSRASRASGSLFQVLLREYLYPIVNGPDRDLAAELEQTVDFIRDHGFKNILNNQRAQEFYSKWLSQYGDDSIAQITGTHVICWGISQVAMKFIEDQRVGLEPIEKSTRYVNFGNKVGGRYLYYIPRPDLENVGLLSEYTSTMDGLFDTYTALMHPLQTWLRENFEEKPSILEKKAFDTLRGLLPMATLGQVAFRGNAQAFVDHLFRLPLS
;
A
#
# COMPACT_ATOMS: atom_id res chain seq x y z
N MET A 1 1.84 20.60 -11.01
CA MET A 1 2.19 20.19 -9.62
C MET A 1 3.29 21.13 -9.18
N ASN A 2 3.04 21.98 -8.19
CA ASN A 2 4.03 22.95 -7.74
C ASN A 2 5.25 22.24 -7.16
N GLU A 3 6.44 22.80 -7.39
CA GLU A 3 7.72 22.25 -6.87
C GLU A 3 7.74 22.08 -5.34
N GLU A 4 6.96 22.86 -4.60
CA GLU A 4 6.81 22.74 -3.14
C GLU A 4 6.32 21.37 -2.68
N HIS A 5 5.41 20.71 -3.42
CA HIS A 5 4.93 19.37 -3.06
C HIS A 5 5.94 18.25 -3.35
N SER A 6 6.96 18.49 -4.18
CA SER A 6 8.00 17.50 -4.47
C SER A 6 8.93 17.27 -3.27
N ASN A 7 9.11 18.26 -2.41
CA ASN A 7 9.98 18.21 -1.23
C ASN A 7 9.47 17.31 -0.10
N TYR A 8 8.15 17.04 -0.05
CA TYR A 8 7.53 16.13 0.91
C TYR A 8 7.35 14.71 0.38
N ARG A 9 7.65 14.49 -0.90
CA ARG A 9 7.50 13.17 -1.50
C ARG A 9 8.61 12.26 -0.99
N PRO A 10 8.29 11.14 -0.32
CA PRO A 10 9.31 10.16 0.01
C PRO A 10 9.94 9.62 -1.27
N ASP A 11 11.25 9.40 -1.27
CA ASP A 11 12.02 8.76 -2.35
C ASP A 11 11.61 7.27 -2.52
N PHE A 12 10.38 6.95 -2.18
CA PHE A 12 9.83 5.60 -2.26
C PHE A 12 8.98 5.45 -3.51
N VAL A 13 9.39 4.52 -4.35
CA VAL A 13 8.61 4.11 -5.52
C VAL A 13 8.08 2.70 -5.26
N PRO A 14 6.80 2.39 -5.62
CA PRO A 14 6.22 1.05 -5.43
C PRO A 14 7.01 -0.09 -6.06
N GLY A 15 7.82 0.20 -7.07
CA GLY A 15 8.78 -0.71 -7.73
C GLY A 15 9.32 -0.12 -9.02
N ASP A 16 10.40 -0.73 -9.52
CA ASP A 16 10.87 -0.53 -10.89
C ASP A 16 10.13 -1.54 -11.77
N TRP A 17 9.32 -1.03 -12.69
CA TRP A 17 8.46 -1.85 -13.53
C TRP A 17 9.04 -2.03 -14.92
N THR A 18 9.21 -3.28 -15.35
CA THR A 18 9.45 -3.59 -16.76
C THR A 18 8.24 -3.19 -17.60
N ALA A 19 8.40 -3.16 -18.92
CA ALA A 19 7.27 -2.89 -19.83
C ALA A 19 6.13 -3.91 -19.68
N GLN A 20 6.47 -5.18 -19.39
CA GLN A 20 5.50 -6.23 -19.14
C GLN A 20 4.80 -6.06 -17.79
N ASP A 21 5.54 -5.74 -16.71
CA ASP A 21 4.95 -5.44 -15.41
C ASP A 21 3.94 -4.30 -15.53
N ARG A 22 4.33 -3.23 -16.18
CA ARG A 22 3.49 -2.05 -16.38
C ARG A 22 2.22 -2.39 -17.14
N ARG A 23 2.33 -3.19 -18.20
CA ARG A 23 1.17 -3.66 -18.98
C ARG A 23 0.13 -4.37 -18.10
N PHE A 24 0.57 -5.25 -17.20
CA PHE A 24 -0.31 -5.91 -16.24
C PHE A 24 -0.88 -4.95 -15.20
N LEU A 25 -0.02 -4.13 -14.60
CA LEU A 25 -0.44 -3.22 -13.54
C LEU A 25 -1.43 -2.16 -14.01
N GLU A 26 -1.31 -1.67 -15.24
CA GLU A 26 -2.28 -0.75 -15.86
C GLU A 26 -3.66 -1.36 -16.06
N ALA A 27 -3.78 -2.68 -16.24
CA ALA A 27 -5.07 -3.36 -16.30
C ALA A 27 -5.75 -3.43 -14.93
N PHE A 28 -4.98 -3.62 -13.85
CA PHE A 28 -5.50 -3.92 -12.52
C PHE A 28 -5.37 -2.78 -11.51
N SER A 29 -4.79 -1.65 -11.89
CA SER A 29 -4.67 -0.48 -11.04
C SER A 29 -4.88 0.84 -11.79
N SER A 30 -5.15 1.90 -11.04
CA SER A 30 -5.33 3.24 -11.62
C SER A 30 -4.01 3.99 -11.84
N ASN A 31 -2.97 3.63 -11.08
CA ASN A 31 -1.69 4.36 -11.05
C ASN A 31 -0.56 3.46 -10.57
N PRO A 32 0.13 2.73 -11.49
CA PRO A 32 1.22 1.83 -11.12
C PRO A 32 2.43 2.54 -10.49
N ASP A 33 2.67 3.79 -10.85
CA ASP A 33 3.87 4.55 -10.45
C ASP A 33 3.65 5.49 -9.26
N GLY A 34 2.40 5.69 -8.88
CA GLY A 34 2.04 6.63 -7.81
C GLY A 34 2.10 6.01 -6.43
N LEU A 35 2.16 6.88 -5.42
CA LEU A 35 2.07 6.47 -4.02
C LEU A 35 0.65 6.09 -3.59
N ILE A 36 -0.35 6.42 -4.39
CA ILE A 36 -1.76 6.07 -4.18
C ILE A 36 -2.30 5.46 -5.45
N ALA A 37 -2.93 4.30 -5.33
CA ALA A 37 -3.59 3.63 -6.44
C ALA A 37 -4.92 3.01 -5.99
N VAL A 38 -5.85 2.89 -6.94
CA VAL A 38 -7.10 2.15 -6.81
C VAL A 38 -6.92 0.80 -7.48
N LEU A 39 -7.24 -0.29 -6.79
CA LEU A 39 -7.34 -1.62 -7.42
C LEU A 39 -8.64 -1.72 -8.21
N ARG A 40 -8.56 -2.30 -9.39
CA ARG A 40 -9.70 -2.46 -10.31
C ARG A 40 -9.60 -3.77 -11.09
N ASN A 41 -10.71 -4.19 -11.65
CA ASN A 41 -10.77 -5.35 -12.56
C ASN A 41 -10.31 -6.68 -11.92
N LEU A 42 -10.31 -6.76 -10.60
CA LEU A 42 -9.99 -7.98 -9.84
C LEU A 42 -11.26 -8.49 -9.14
N PRO A 43 -11.51 -9.80 -9.11
CA PRO A 43 -12.55 -10.38 -8.26
C PRO A 43 -12.35 -9.99 -6.79
N PRO A 44 -13.43 -9.83 -6.01
CA PRO A 44 -13.34 -9.43 -4.59
C PRO A 44 -12.45 -10.38 -3.75
N GLU A 45 -12.53 -11.68 -4.00
CA GLU A 45 -11.74 -12.70 -3.29
C GLU A 45 -10.23 -12.53 -3.56
N ILE A 46 -9.87 -12.28 -4.83
CA ILE A 46 -8.48 -12.03 -5.22
C ILE A 46 -7.99 -10.73 -4.59
N THR A 47 -8.81 -9.68 -4.64
CA THR A 47 -8.43 -8.38 -4.06
C THR A 47 -8.22 -8.48 -2.55
N GLY A 48 -9.12 -9.15 -1.83
CA GLY A 48 -9.01 -9.36 -0.39
C GLY A 48 -7.79 -10.22 -0.02
N ALA A 49 -7.56 -11.32 -0.74
CA ALA A 49 -6.40 -12.18 -0.54
C ALA A 49 -5.08 -11.44 -0.83
N LEU A 50 -5.02 -10.67 -1.92
CA LEU A 50 -3.87 -9.86 -2.31
C LEU A 50 -3.52 -8.81 -1.25
N CYS A 51 -4.49 -8.03 -0.78
CA CYS A 51 -4.28 -7.04 0.28
C CYS A 51 -3.79 -7.70 1.56
N SER A 52 -4.42 -8.81 1.97
CA SER A 52 -4.04 -9.56 3.15
C SER A 52 -2.64 -10.18 3.03
N ARG A 53 -2.27 -10.70 1.87
CA ARG A 53 -0.94 -11.25 1.61
C ARG A 53 0.12 -10.17 1.60
N ALA A 54 -0.15 -9.04 0.93
CA ALA A 54 0.78 -7.91 0.84
C ALA A 54 1.08 -7.27 2.21
N SER A 55 0.14 -7.32 3.15
CA SER A 55 0.37 -6.85 4.53
C SER A 55 1.43 -7.65 5.28
N ARG A 56 1.76 -8.85 4.81
CA ARG A 56 2.74 -9.80 5.41
C ARG A 56 3.95 -10.07 4.51
N ALA A 57 4.04 -9.40 3.36
CA ALA A 57 5.13 -9.53 2.40
C ALA A 57 6.13 -8.38 2.55
N SER A 58 7.41 -8.63 2.28
CA SER A 58 8.45 -7.59 2.24
C SER A 58 8.25 -6.63 1.07
N GLY A 59 7.78 -7.14 -0.08
CA GLY A 59 7.50 -6.35 -1.28
C GLY A 59 6.25 -5.48 -1.21
N SER A 60 6.06 -4.63 -2.22
CA SER A 60 4.82 -3.88 -2.40
C SER A 60 3.68 -4.80 -2.82
N LEU A 61 2.43 -4.32 -2.66
CA LEU A 61 1.25 -5.05 -3.13
C LEU A 61 1.34 -5.39 -4.62
N PHE A 62 1.87 -4.50 -5.44
CA PHE A 62 2.05 -4.75 -6.87
C PHE A 62 3.08 -5.84 -7.16
N GLN A 63 4.18 -5.89 -6.38
CA GLN A 63 5.13 -6.98 -6.50
C GLN A 63 4.52 -8.34 -6.12
N VAL A 64 3.64 -8.36 -5.13
CA VAL A 64 2.89 -9.57 -4.75
C VAL A 64 1.92 -9.97 -5.87
N LEU A 65 1.17 -9.01 -6.43
CA LEU A 65 0.26 -9.27 -7.56
C LEU A 65 0.99 -9.90 -8.74
N LEU A 66 2.11 -9.31 -9.15
CA LEU A 66 2.89 -9.81 -10.27
C LEU A 66 3.47 -11.20 -9.99
N ARG A 67 4.15 -11.37 -8.85
CA ARG A 67 4.96 -12.58 -8.57
C ARG A 67 4.12 -13.77 -8.12
N GLU A 68 3.05 -13.55 -7.36
CA GLU A 68 2.28 -14.63 -6.75
C GLU A 68 0.97 -14.95 -7.50
N TYR A 69 0.44 -14.02 -8.31
CA TYR A 69 -0.83 -14.19 -9.01
C TYR A 69 -0.69 -14.22 -10.55
N LEU A 70 0.07 -13.31 -11.15
CA LEU A 70 0.11 -13.17 -12.60
C LEU A 70 1.21 -13.99 -13.25
N TYR A 71 2.47 -13.87 -12.82
CA TYR A 71 3.58 -14.61 -13.41
C TYR A 71 3.49 -16.13 -13.27
N PRO A 72 2.94 -16.71 -12.20
CA PRO A 72 2.70 -18.16 -12.18
C PRO A 72 1.79 -18.66 -13.29
N ILE A 73 0.85 -17.84 -13.76
CA ILE A 73 -0.02 -18.17 -14.90
C ILE A 73 0.76 -17.97 -16.21
N VAL A 74 1.33 -16.79 -16.40
CA VAL A 74 2.05 -16.43 -17.66
C VAL A 74 3.21 -17.36 -17.95
N ASN A 75 3.97 -17.73 -16.93
CA ASN A 75 5.14 -18.61 -17.05
C ASN A 75 4.82 -20.08 -16.74
N GLY A 76 3.55 -20.39 -16.47
CA GLY A 76 3.08 -21.72 -16.13
C GLY A 76 3.08 -22.67 -17.33
N PRO A 77 2.79 -23.97 -17.08
CA PRO A 77 2.74 -24.98 -18.14
C PRO A 77 1.50 -24.86 -19.04
N ASP A 78 0.42 -24.27 -18.54
CA ASP A 78 -0.84 -24.07 -19.25
C ASP A 78 -0.73 -22.83 -20.18
N ARG A 79 -0.41 -23.08 -21.45
CA ARG A 79 -0.22 -22.06 -22.46
C ARG A 79 -1.52 -21.41 -22.91
N ASP A 80 -2.63 -22.12 -22.85
CA ASP A 80 -3.93 -21.60 -23.23
C ASP A 80 -4.40 -20.60 -22.17
N LEU A 81 -4.30 -20.94 -20.89
CA LEU A 81 -4.62 -20.02 -19.78
C LEU A 81 -3.71 -18.78 -19.80
N ALA A 82 -2.41 -18.93 -20.08
CA ALA A 82 -1.50 -17.81 -20.22
C ALA A 82 -1.93 -16.86 -21.35
N ALA A 83 -2.28 -17.41 -22.51
CA ALA A 83 -2.75 -16.62 -23.65
C ALA A 83 -4.08 -15.91 -23.36
N GLU A 84 -5.02 -16.58 -22.70
CA GLU A 84 -6.31 -15.98 -22.28
C GLU A 84 -6.10 -14.79 -21.30
N LEU A 85 -5.19 -14.97 -20.33
CA LEU A 85 -4.84 -13.87 -19.41
C LEU A 85 -4.25 -12.69 -20.15
N GLU A 86 -3.30 -12.90 -21.05
CA GLU A 86 -2.67 -11.83 -21.82
C GLU A 86 -3.67 -11.11 -22.73
N GLN A 87 -4.54 -11.83 -23.41
CA GLN A 87 -5.60 -11.25 -24.24
C GLN A 87 -6.58 -10.44 -23.38
N THR A 88 -6.94 -10.94 -22.20
CA THR A 88 -7.82 -10.23 -21.25
C THR A 88 -7.18 -8.94 -20.78
N VAL A 89 -5.88 -8.96 -20.45
CA VAL A 89 -5.12 -7.77 -20.04
C VAL A 89 -5.09 -6.72 -21.16
N ASP A 90 -4.80 -7.11 -22.39
CA ASP A 90 -4.81 -6.20 -23.54
C ASP A 90 -6.20 -5.64 -23.80
N PHE A 91 -7.22 -6.49 -23.74
CA PHE A 91 -8.59 -6.06 -23.89
C PHE A 91 -9.01 -5.02 -22.82
N ILE A 92 -8.66 -5.25 -21.55
CA ILE A 92 -8.93 -4.31 -20.47
C ILE A 92 -8.19 -2.98 -20.68
N ARG A 93 -6.94 -3.02 -21.14
CA ARG A 93 -6.15 -1.81 -21.41
C ARG A 93 -6.73 -1.00 -22.57
N ASP A 94 -7.02 -1.67 -23.66
CA ASP A 94 -7.43 -1.00 -24.92
C ASP A 94 -8.87 -0.49 -24.88
N HIS A 95 -9.74 -1.19 -24.20
CA HIS A 95 -11.18 -0.89 -24.18
C HIS A 95 -11.65 -0.42 -22.79
N GLY A 96 -11.07 -0.97 -21.72
CA GLY A 96 -11.54 -0.80 -20.33
C GLY A 96 -12.95 -1.40 -20.12
N PHE A 97 -13.20 -1.93 -18.95
CA PHE A 97 -14.58 -2.39 -18.62
C PHE A 97 -15.62 -1.27 -18.71
N LYS A 98 -15.19 -0.01 -18.60
CA LYS A 98 -16.06 1.16 -18.74
C LYS A 98 -16.81 1.20 -20.07
N ASN A 99 -16.20 0.69 -21.14
CA ASN A 99 -16.74 0.77 -22.49
C ASN A 99 -17.57 -0.46 -22.87
N ILE A 100 -17.46 -1.55 -22.09
CA ILE A 100 -18.21 -2.79 -22.32
C ILE A 100 -19.58 -2.74 -21.67
N LEU A 101 -19.63 -2.23 -20.43
CA LEU A 101 -20.89 -2.01 -19.73
C LEU A 101 -21.31 -0.55 -19.93
N ASN A 102 -22.60 -0.32 -20.09
CA ASN A 102 -23.13 1.04 -20.22
C ASN A 102 -22.98 1.81 -18.90
N ASN A 103 -21.74 2.26 -18.66
CA ASN A 103 -21.37 2.99 -17.45
C ASN A 103 -21.93 4.42 -17.43
N GLN A 104 -22.27 4.99 -18.60
CA GLN A 104 -22.85 6.33 -18.70
C GLN A 104 -24.16 6.42 -17.90
N ARG A 105 -25.04 5.42 -18.03
CA ARG A 105 -26.31 5.39 -17.28
C ARG A 105 -26.08 5.35 -15.76
N ALA A 106 -25.07 4.61 -15.30
CA ALA A 106 -24.72 4.58 -13.89
C ALA A 106 -24.16 5.93 -13.42
N GLN A 107 -23.31 6.57 -14.24
CA GLN A 107 -22.75 7.88 -13.95
C GLN A 107 -23.85 8.96 -13.90
N GLU A 108 -24.79 8.95 -14.83
CA GLU A 108 -25.94 9.87 -14.84
C GLU A 108 -26.81 9.67 -13.60
N PHE A 109 -27.05 8.41 -13.19
CA PHE A 109 -27.77 8.11 -11.95
C PHE A 109 -27.10 8.70 -10.73
N TYR A 110 -25.81 8.42 -10.52
CA TYR A 110 -25.08 8.95 -9.38
C TYR A 110 -24.95 10.47 -9.42
N SER A 111 -24.66 11.06 -10.57
CA SER A 111 -24.61 12.52 -10.73
C SER A 111 -25.93 13.17 -10.35
N LYS A 112 -27.05 12.61 -10.80
CA LYS A 112 -28.37 13.14 -10.47
C LYS A 112 -28.67 13.07 -8.97
N TRP A 113 -28.50 11.91 -8.37
CA TRP A 113 -28.91 11.70 -6.98
C TRP A 113 -27.92 12.30 -5.96
N LEU A 114 -26.62 12.22 -6.20
CA LEU A 114 -25.63 12.81 -5.31
C LEU A 114 -25.55 14.32 -5.46
N SER A 115 -25.42 14.82 -6.70
CA SER A 115 -25.14 16.24 -6.93
C SER A 115 -26.39 17.13 -6.95
N GLN A 116 -27.53 16.62 -7.43
CA GLN A 116 -28.75 17.39 -7.56
C GLN A 116 -29.69 17.25 -6.36
N TYR A 117 -29.78 16.06 -5.78
CA TYR A 117 -30.70 15.79 -4.67
C TYR A 117 -30.00 15.68 -3.31
N GLY A 118 -28.68 15.60 -3.27
CA GLY A 118 -27.91 15.47 -2.02
C GLY A 118 -28.16 14.16 -1.28
N ASP A 119 -28.65 13.13 -1.98
CA ASP A 119 -28.84 11.78 -1.41
C ASP A 119 -27.52 11.01 -1.49
N ASP A 120 -26.65 11.22 -0.50
CA ASP A 120 -25.34 10.59 -0.39
C ASP A 120 -25.42 9.14 0.11
N SER A 121 -26.58 8.68 0.61
CA SER A 121 -26.76 7.31 1.08
C SER A 121 -26.56 6.26 -0.02
N ILE A 122 -26.87 6.60 -1.28
CA ILE A 122 -26.63 5.70 -2.42
C ILE A 122 -25.14 5.42 -2.67
N ALA A 123 -24.25 6.28 -2.22
CA ALA A 123 -22.81 6.08 -2.31
C ALA A 123 -22.29 4.95 -1.39
N GLN A 124 -23.11 4.51 -0.43
CA GLN A 124 -22.76 3.37 0.44
C GLN A 124 -22.76 2.04 -0.31
N ILE A 125 -23.50 1.93 -1.41
CA ILE A 125 -23.65 0.67 -2.17
C ILE A 125 -22.44 0.42 -3.09
N THR A 126 -21.73 1.46 -3.49
CA THR A 126 -20.51 1.34 -4.28
C THR A 126 -19.27 1.53 -3.42
N GLY A 127 -18.16 0.92 -3.81
CA GLY A 127 -16.91 1.04 -3.06
C GLY A 127 -15.71 0.53 -3.87
N THR A 128 -14.53 0.69 -3.28
CA THR A 128 -13.29 0.31 -3.93
C THR A 128 -12.20 -0.03 -2.92
N HIS A 129 -11.05 -0.46 -3.43
CA HIS A 129 -9.83 -0.67 -2.65
C HIS A 129 -8.80 0.38 -3.06
N VAL A 130 -8.35 1.17 -2.08
CA VAL A 130 -7.31 2.18 -2.25
C VAL A 130 -6.05 1.70 -1.54
N ILE A 131 -4.92 1.75 -2.24
CA ILE A 131 -3.62 1.38 -1.70
C ILE A 131 -2.79 2.65 -1.55
N CYS A 132 -2.19 2.82 -0.37
CA CYS A 132 -1.26 3.90 -0.08
C CYS A 132 0.11 3.34 0.27
N TRP A 133 1.15 3.79 -0.40
CA TRP A 133 2.55 3.47 -0.09
C TRP A 133 3.28 4.68 0.46
N GLY A 134 4.36 4.44 1.19
CA GLY A 134 5.19 5.51 1.74
C GLY A 134 4.41 6.42 2.69
N ILE A 135 3.45 5.86 3.40
CA ILE A 135 2.68 6.55 4.43
C ILE A 135 3.31 6.29 5.80
N SER A 136 3.49 7.34 6.62
CA SER A 136 4.04 7.20 7.98
C SER A 136 3.06 6.51 8.92
N GLN A 137 3.57 5.88 9.99
CA GLN A 137 2.73 5.24 11.01
C GLN A 137 1.75 6.24 11.65
N VAL A 138 2.15 7.50 11.85
CA VAL A 138 1.27 8.55 12.36
C VAL A 138 0.11 8.81 11.42
N ALA A 139 0.41 9.09 10.14
CA ALA A 139 -0.62 9.40 9.15
C ALA A 139 -1.55 8.20 8.92
N MET A 140 -0.99 6.99 8.93
CA MET A 140 -1.74 5.75 8.80
C MET A 140 -2.76 5.61 9.93
N LYS A 141 -2.33 5.78 11.18
CA LYS A 141 -3.23 5.69 12.36
C LYS A 141 -4.29 6.78 12.34
N PHE A 142 -3.94 8.00 11.91
CA PHE A 142 -4.91 9.08 11.78
C PHE A 142 -6.05 8.74 10.80
N ILE A 143 -5.72 8.11 9.66
CA ILE A 143 -6.74 7.66 8.70
C ILE A 143 -7.50 6.44 9.22
N GLU A 144 -6.81 5.48 9.85
CA GLU A 144 -7.42 4.26 10.39
C GLU A 144 -8.41 4.52 11.53
N ASP A 145 -8.23 5.57 12.30
CA ASP A 145 -9.16 5.95 13.37
C ASP A 145 -10.53 6.39 12.82
N GLN A 146 -10.62 6.71 11.54
CA GLN A 146 -11.84 7.05 10.81
C GLN A 146 -12.62 5.82 10.33
N ARG A 147 -12.63 4.73 11.05
CA ARG A 147 -13.07 3.39 10.62
C ARG A 147 -14.50 3.23 10.09
N VAL A 148 -15.36 4.21 10.26
CA VAL A 148 -16.76 4.08 9.79
C VAL A 148 -16.79 4.04 8.27
N GLY A 149 -17.03 2.84 7.72
CA GLY A 149 -17.06 2.60 6.27
C GLY A 149 -15.70 2.44 5.60
N LEU A 150 -14.58 2.48 6.36
CA LEU A 150 -13.24 2.16 5.89
C LEU A 150 -12.67 0.96 6.64
N GLU A 151 -12.13 0.00 5.92
CA GLU A 151 -11.56 -1.24 6.44
C GLU A 151 -10.06 -1.27 6.07
N PRO A 152 -9.16 -0.87 7.00
CA PRO A 152 -7.73 -0.84 6.74
C PRO A 152 -7.07 -2.21 6.93
N ILE A 153 -6.04 -2.48 6.14
CA ILE A 153 -5.05 -3.52 6.39
C ILE A 153 -3.66 -2.99 6.11
N GLU A 154 -2.89 -2.80 7.16
CA GLU A 154 -1.54 -2.23 7.11
C GLU A 154 -0.44 -3.29 6.92
N LYS A 155 0.70 -2.88 6.38
CA LYS A 155 1.92 -3.71 6.39
C LYS A 155 2.37 -3.88 7.83
N SER A 156 2.35 -5.12 8.29
CA SER A 156 2.51 -5.46 9.70
C SER A 156 3.97 -5.39 10.15
N THR A 157 4.24 -4.57 11.15
CA THR A 157 5.53 -4.52 11.85
C THR A 157 5.84 -5.79 12.66
N ARG A 158 4.85 -6.70 12.81
CA ARG A 158 5.00 -8.00 13.48
C ARG A 158 5.40 -9.14 12.53
N TYR A 159 5.29 -8.92 11.23
CA TYR A 159 5.51 -9.96 10.22
C TYR A 159 6.54 -9.58 9.16
N VAL A 160 6.93 -8.31 9.11
CA VAL A 160 7.86 -7.80 8.11
C VAL A 160 9.04 -7.12 8.80
N ASN A 161 10.25 -7.40 8.29
CA ASN A 161 11.46 -6.72 8.74
C ASN A 161 11.54 -5.31 8.12
N PHE A 162 11.40 -4.29 8.95
CA PHE A 162 11.52 -2.89 8.55
C PHE A 162 12.96 -2.37 8.52
N GLY A 163 13.94 -3.15 8.98
CA GLY A 163 15.35 -2.81 8.89
C GLY A 163 15.98 -2.95 7.50
N ASN A 164 15.20 -3.39 6.50
CA ASN A 164 15.69 -3.49 5.13
C ASN A 164 15.76 -2.11 4.46
N LYS A 165 16.92 -1.76 3.93
CA LYS A 165 17.11 -0.51 3.18
C LYS A 165 16.59 -0.67 1.75
N VAL A 166 15.96 0.38 1.24
CA VAL A 166 15.54 0.53 -0.16
C VAL A 166 16.35 1.68 -0.76
N GLY A 167 17.04 1.44 -1.86
CA GLY A 167 17.94 2.43 -2.42
C GLY A 167 19.04 2.90 -1.45
N GLY A 168 19.48 2.02 -0.54
CA GLY A 168 20.50 2.34 0.47
C GLY A 168 20.00 3.12 1.69
N ARG A 169 18.72 3.41 1.79
CA ARG A 169 18.10 4.20 2.89
C ARG A 169 17.05 3.41 3.64
N TYR A 170 16.89 3.69 4.93
CA TYR A 170 15.74 3.25 5.70
C TYR A 170 14.48 4.02 5.28
N LEU A 171 13.33 3.37 5.41
CA LEU A 171 12.06 3.96 5.00
C LEU A 171 11.41 4.71 6.16
N TYR A 172 11.67 6.01 6.27
CA TYR A 172 11.01 6.91 7.19
C TYR A 172 10.74 8.28 6.53
N TYR A 173 9.71 8.96 7.00
CA TYR A 173 9.33 10.28 6.51
C TYR A 173 10.29 11.35 7.00
N ILE A 174 10.71 12.23 6.11
CA ILE A 174 11.59 13.37 6.42
C ILE A 174 10.83 14.64 6.04
N PRO A 175 10.34 15.44 7.00
CA PRO A 175 9.77 16.78 6.75
C PRO A 175 10.91 17.75 6.44
N ARG A 176 11.54 17.60 5.28
CA ARG A 176 12.79 18.28 4.91
C ARG A 176 12.70 19.80 5.01
N PRO A 177 11.70 20.49 4.43
CA PRO A 177 11.64 21.94 4.50
C PRO A 177 11.57 22.47 5.94
N ASP A 178 10.76 21.82 6.79
CA ASP A 178 10.62 22.23 8.19
C ASP A 178 11.92 22.03 8.96
N LEU A 179 12.61 20.91 8.75
CA LEU A 179 13.87 20.58 9.41
C LEU A 179 15.02 21.46 8.92
N GLU A 180 15.06 21.81 7.64
CA GLU A 180 16.05 22.74 7.08
C GLU A 180 15.87 24.15 7.64
N ASN A 181 14.63 24.62 7.73
CA ASN A 181 14.30 25.93 8.28
C ASN A 181 14.78 26.12 9.73
N VAL A 182 14.80 25.05 10.52
CA VAL A 182 15.24 25.09 11.92
C VAL A 182 16.64 24.51 12.13
N GLY A 183 17.32 24.09 11.07
CA GLY A 183 18.70 23.54 11.13
C GLY A 183 18.82 22.17 11.76
N LEU A 184 17.75 21.38 11.87
CA LEU A 184 17.70 20.07 12.53
C LEU A 184 17.73 18.87 11.58
N LEU A 185 17.86 19.07 10.27
CA LEU A 185 17.82 17.97 9.31
C LEU A 185 18.86 16.87 9.59
N SER A 186 20.11 17.26 9.88
CA SER A 186 21.20 16.31 10.15
C SER A 186 20.97 15.53 11.44
N GLU A 187 20.52 16.19 12.50
CA GLU A 187 20.23 15.54 13.79
C GLU A 187 19.05 14.58 13.67
N TYR A 188 17.98 15.00 12.99
CA TYR A 188 16.82 14.15 12.74
C TYR A 188 17.20 12.88 11.96
N THR A 189 17.88 13.01 10.84
CA THR A 189 18.26 11.87 10.00
C THR A 189 19.23 10.93 10.72
N SER A 190 20.22 11.46 11.44
CA SER A 190 21.15 10.68 12.25
C SER A 190 20.43 9.91 13.36
N THR A 191 19.47 10.54 14.03
CA THR A 191 18.68 9.89 15.10
C THR A 191 17.81 8.77 14.52
N MET A 192 17.10 9.03 13.40
CA MET A 192 16.26 8.02 12.76
C MET A 192 17.09 6.83 12.28
N ASP A 193 18.20 7.08 11.59
CA ASP A 193 19.10 6.02 11.13
C ASP A 193 19.63 5.20 12.31
N GLY A 194 20.01 5.84 13.42
CA GLY A 194 20.46 5.16 14.65
C GLY A 194 19.41 4.24 15.27
N LEU A 195 18.13 4.62 15.24
CA LEU A 195 17.03 3.75 15.69
C LEU A 195 16.88 2.50 14.81
N PHE A 196 16.93 2.68 13.48
CA PHE A 196 16.86 1.55 12.54
C PHE A 196 18.11 0.67 12.60
N ASP A 197 19.31 1.25 12.76
CA ASP A 197 20.55 0.51 12.95
C ASP A 197 20.49 -0.33 14.25
N THR A 198 19.95 0.23 15.34
CA THR A 198 19.72 -0.48 16.60
C THR A 198 18.72 -1.63 16.43
N TYR A 199 17.59 -1.36 15.78
CA TYR A 199 16.58 -2.39 15.44
C TYR A 199 17.23 -3.56 14.66
N THR A 200 18.03 -3.24 13.65
CA THR A 200 18.68 -4.23 12.79
C THR A 200 19.76 -5.01 13.53
N ALA A 201 20.59 -4.32 14.33
CA ALA A 201 21.66 -4.94 15.11
C ALA A 201 21.13 -5.90 16.18
N LEU A 202 19.99 -5.60 16.80
CA LEU A 202 19.39 -6.43 17.84
C LEU A 202 18.59 -7.62 17.27
N MET A 203 18.25 -7.63 15.97
CA MET A 203 17.39 -8.66 15.39
C MET A 203 18.00 -10.06 15.51
N HIS A 204 19.24 -10.25 15.09
CA HIS A 204 19.90 -11.55 15.12
C HIS A 204 20.18 -12.04 16.55
N PRO A 205 20.74 -11.24 17.46
CA PRO A 205 20.93 -11.64 18.86
C PRO A 205 19.63 -12.05 19.54
N LEU A 206 18.53 -11.31 19.33
CA LEU A 206 17.25 -11.64 19.92
C LEU A 206 16.68 -12.95 19.34
N GLN A 207 16.76 -13.14 18.03
CA GLN A 207 16.32 -14.40 17.40
C GLN A 207 17.10 -15.62 17.91
N THR A 208 18.42 -15.48 18.13
CA THR A 208 19.28 -16.53 18.70
C THR A 208 18.84 -16.83 20.13
N TRP A 209 18.71 -15.82 20.97
CA TRP A 209 18.26 -15.98 22.35
C TRP A 209 16.87 -16.63 22.44
N LEU A 210 15.94 -16.24 21.58
CA LEU A 210 14.60 -16.83 21.54
C LEU A 210 14.65 -18.33 21.19
N ARG A 211 15.52 -18.74 20.26
CA ARG A 211 15.68 -20.16 19.88
C ARG A 211 16.31 -21.00 21.01
N GLU A 212 17.18 -20.42 21.80
CA GLU A 212 17.82 -21.10 22.91
C GLU A 212 16.92 -21.23 24.15
N ASN A 213 15.94 -20.34 24.30
CA ASN A 213 15.13 -20.26 25.52
C ASN A 213 13.65 -20.71 25.34
N PHE A 214 13.20 -20.94 24.09
CA PHE A 214 11.82 -21.31 23.82
C PHE A 214 11.74 -22.46 22.79
N GLU A 215 10.94 -23.46 23.11
CA GLU A 215 10.64 -24.61 22.23
C GLU A 215 9.44 -24.29 21.33
N GLU A 216 9.63 -23.42 20.32
CA GLU A 216 8.59 -23.05 19.36
C GLU A 216 9.12 -23.13 17.93
N LYS A 217 8.21 -23.15 16.95
CA LYS A 217 8.58 -23.15 15.52
C LYS A 217 9.41 -21.89 15.18
N PRO A 218 10.49 -22.00 14.39
CA PRO A 218 11.34 -20.88 14.02
C PRO A 218 10.56 -19.66 13.48
N SER A 219 9.52 -19.90 12.70
CA SER A 219 8.65 -18.84 12.15
C SER A 219 7.83 -18.09 13.22
N ILE A 220 7.56 -18.72 14.37
CA ILE A 220 6.89 -18.07 15.50
C ILE A 220 7.90 -17.22 16.28
N LEU A 221 9.10 -17.75 16.51
CA LEU A 221 10.19 -17.04 17.19
C LEU A 221 10.63 -15.80 16.41
N GLU A 222 10.68 -15.91 15.08
CA GLU A 222 10.97 -14.74 14.22
C GLU A 222 9.92 -13.63 14.40
N LYS A 223 8.62 -13.99 14.42
CA LYS A 223 7.54 -13.03 14.66
C LYS A 223 7.61 -12.40 16.05
N LYS A 224 7.99 -13.18 17.07
CA LYS A 224 8.24 -12.65 18.43
C LYS A 224 9.39 -11.64 18.44
N ALA A 225 10.46 -11.87 17.68
CA ALA A 225 11.55 -10.93 17.56
C ALA A 225 11.09 -9.60 16.94
N PHE A 226 10.32 -9.65 15.83
CA PHE A 226 9.73 -8.45 15.24
C PHE A 226 8.79 -7.72 16.21
N ASP A 227 7.91 -8.45 16.90
CA ASP A 227 6.95 -7.87 17.85
C ASP A 227 7.64 -7.20 19.03
N THR A 228 8.77 -7.73 19.47
CA THR A 228 9.58 -7.13 20.55
C THR A 228 10.31 -5.89 20.08
N LEU A 229 10.99 -5.95 18.93
CA LEU A 229 11.85 -4.87 18.45
C LEU A 229 11.12 -3.74 17.76
N ARG A 230 9.88 -3.94 17.32
CA ARG A 230 9.09 -2.86 16.67
C ARG A 230 8.94 -1.60 17.51
N GLY A 231 9.10 -1.71 18.84
CA GLY A 231 9.12 -0.54 19.73
C GLY A 231 10.29 0.43 19.48
N LEU A 232 11.32 0.01 18.75
CA LEU A 232 12.43 0.87 18.32
C LEU A 232 12.13 1.61 17.01
N LEU A 233 11.12 1.18 16.26
CA LEU A 233 10.75 1.83 15.01
C LEU A 233 10.08 3.18 15.30
N PRO A 234 10.59 4.29 14.74
CA PRO A 234 9.99 5.60 14.94
C PRO A 234 8.62 5.70 14.28
N MET A 235 7.76 6.56 14.80
CA MET A 235 6.43 6.81 14.23
C MET A 235 6.50 7.39 12.80
N ALA A 236 7.65 7.92 12.40
CA ALA A 236 7.94 8.35 11.03
C ALA A 236 8.17 7.18 10.06
N THR A 237 8.28 5.92 10.54
CA THR A 237 8.47 4.73 9.70
C THR A 237 7.41 4.67 8.60
N LEU A 238 7.85 4.54 7.36
CA LEU A 238 6.98 4.44 6.20
C LEU A 238 6.52 2.99 5.98
N GLY A 239 5.25 2.85 5.71
CA GLY A 239 4.62 1.57 5.44
C GLY A 239 3.73 1.60 4.21
N GLN A 240 2.87 0.59 4.11
CA GLN A 240 1.83 0.44 3.11
C GLN A 240 0.53 0.09 3.84
N VAL A 241 -0.57 0.66 3.39
CA VAL A 241 -1.91 0.32 3.84
C VAL A 241 -2.86 0.15 2.66
N ALA A 242 -3.70 -0.86 2.72
CA ALA A 242 -4.84 -1.02 1.83
C ALA A 242 -6.11 -0.67 2.59
N PHE A 243 -6.94 0.17 2.02
CA PHE A 243 -8.28 0.50 2.52
C PHE A 243 -9.31 -0.09 1.58
N ARG A 244 -10.23 -0.89 2.11
CA ARG A 244 -11.52 -1.13 1.46
C ARG A 244 -12.52 -0.14 2.03
N GLY A 245 -13.31 0.49 1.18
CA GLY A 245 -14.34 1.40 1.67
C GLY A 245 -15.44 1.63 0.67
N ASN A 246 -16.61 2.04 1.17
CA ASN A 246 -17.67 2.54 0.32
C ASN A 246 -17.39 4.00 -0.11
N ALA A 247 -18.04 4.43 -1.20
CA ALA A 247 -17.76 5.74 -1.77
C ALA A 247 -18.12 6.89 -0.81
N GLN A 248 -19.18 6.76 -0.01
CA GLN A 248 -19.55 7.76 0.99
C GLN A 248 -18.44 7.94 2.03
N ALA A 249 -17.89 6.84 2.57
CA ALA A 249 -16.82 6.90 3.55
C ALA A 249 -15.56 7.57 2.98
N PHE A 250 -15.16 7.24 1.74
CA PHE A 250 -14.03 7.92 1.12
C PHE A 250 -14.27 9.42 0.94
N VAL A 251 -15.47 9.82 0.51
CA VAL A 251 -15.82 11.23 0.36
C VAL A 251 -15.81 11.93 1.73
N ASP A 252 -16.52 11.39 2.70
CA ASP A 252 -16.65 11.97 4.03
C ASP A 252 -15.31 12.12 4.76
N HIS A 253 -14.44 11.10 4.64
CA HIS A 253 -13.15 11.13 5.33
C HIS A 253 -12.11 11.94 4.59
N LEU A 254 -11.99 11.83 3.27
CA LEU A 254 -11.00 12.57 2.49
C LEU A 254 -11.30 14.07 2.43
N PHE A 255 -12.59 14.47 2.32
CA PHE A 255 -12.96 15.88 2.28
C PHE A 255 -13.05 16.54 3.66
N ARG A 256 -13.16 15.76 4.74
CA ARG A 256 -13.13 16.27 6.11
C ARG A 256 -11.74 16.33 6.73
N LEU A 257 -10.73 15.77 6.07
CA LEU A 257 -9.35 15.97 6.49
C LEU A 257 -9.04 17.47 6.39
N PRO A 258 -8.62 18.15 7.48
CA PRO A 258 -8.24 19.55 7.39
C PRO A 258 -7.11 19.67 6.36
N LEU A 259 -7.34 20.42 5.31
CA LEU A 259 -6.34 20.84 4.34
C LEU A 259 -5.50 21.92 5.04
N SER A 260 -4.67 21.53 5.99
CA SER A 260 -3.71 22.41 6.67
C SER A 260 -2.35 22.35 6.01
#